data_4911d7f6c3c6765b1a1ea8f90d85469d
#
_entry.id   4911d7f6c3c6765b1a1ea8f90d85469d
#
_cell.length_a   1.000
_cell.length_b   1.000
_cell.length_c   1.000
_cell.angle_alpha   90.00
_cell.angle_beta   90.00
_cell.angle_gamma   90.00
#
_symmetry.space_group_name_H-M   'P 1'
#
loop_
_entity.id
_entity.type
_entity.pdbx_description
1 polymer ?
#
loop_
_entity_poly.entity_id
_entity_poly.type
_entity_poly.pdbx_seq_one_letter_code
_entity_poly.pdbx_strand_id
1 'polypeptide(L)'
;PGVELFGEGIFIDLDPSINPTSHFPLTGHPANVWMDAWSNPGSFSQNLLTPEDRDQLHPVFVWWHTISHRLINALSVDSGYSSAAVRERVYVRIDENSGQALGGVLLYTTQPGGDGTLGGMVALAPAFDRVLNSALRTIDACSNDPLCGEEQFGAGKYNGAACYACSLVSETSCEHRNMRLDRNLVLENLP
;
A
#
# COMPACT_ATOMS: atom_id res chain seq x y z
N PRO A 1 -12.48 -12.52 25.35
CA PRO A 1 -13.73 -12.44 24.62
C PRO A 1 -13.46 -11.90 23.21
N GLY A 2 -13.99 -12.59 22.19
CA GLY A 2 -13.97 -12.16 20.79
C GLY A 2 -15.39 -11.82 20.32
N VAL A 3 -15.48 -11.01 19.29
CA VAL A 3 -16.75 -10.69 18.60
C VAL A 3 -16.58 -11.16 17.16
N GLU A 4 -17.58 -11.91 16.66
CA GLU A 4 -17.63 -12.27 15.25
C GLU A 4 -18.22 -11.09 14.47
N LEU A 5 -17.51 -10.64 13.46
CA LEU A 5 -17.93 -9.57 12.55
C LEU A 5 -17.98 -10.12 11.13
N PHE A 6 -19.07 -9.80 10.43
CA PHE A 6 -19.20 -10.08 9.01
C PHE A 6 -18.82 -8.84 8.21
N GLY A 7 -18.16 -9.06 7.08
CA GLY A 7 -17.71 -8.00 6.19
C GLY A 7 -17.59 -8.48 4.77
N GLU A 8 -17.14 -7.63 3.91
CA GLU A 8 -16.75 -7.93 2.54
C GLU A 8 -15.35 -7.44 2.25
N GLY A 9 -14.71 -7.95 1.21
CA GLY A 9 -13.39 -7.50 0.80
C GLY A 9 -12.97 -8.04 -0.56
N ILE A 10 -11.93 -7.42 -1.09
CA ILE A 10 -11.26 -7.84 -2.33
C ILE A 10 -9.80 -8.11 -2.00
N PHE A 11 -9.32 -9.31 -2.31
CA PHE A 11 -7.90 -9.61 -2.29
C PHE A 11 -7.31 -9.36 -3.67
N ILE A 12 -6.17 -8.68 -3.70
CA ILE A 12 -5.48 -8.26 -4.92
C ILE A 12 -4.06 -8.79 -4.86
N ASP A 13 -3.64 -9.42 -5.93
CA ASP A 13 -2.32 -10.01 -6.12
C ASP A 13 -1.88 -9.81 -7.57
N LEU A 14 -0.60 -10.00 -7.87
CA LEU A 14 -0.12 -10.03 -9.24
C LEU A 14 -0.25 -11.43 -9.83
N ASP A 15 -0.56 -11.50 -11.12
CA ASP A 15 -0.69 -12.77 -11.82
C ASP A 15 0.65 -13.53 -11.79
N PRO A 16 0.71 -14.73 -11.20
CA PRO A 16 1.94 -15.51 -11.11
C PRO A 16 2.46 -15.97 -12.48
N SER A 17 1.67 -15.89 -13.54
CA SER A 17 2.14 -16.16 -14.91
C SER A 17 3.05 -15.04 -15.45
N ILE A 18 2.92 -13.83 -14.90
CA ILE A 18 3.76 -12.68 -15.26
C ILE A 18 5.11 -12.78 -14.54
N ASN A 19 5.08 -13.10 -13.25
CA ASN A 19 6.30 -13.28 -12.46
C ASN A 19 6.12 -14.35 -11.36
N PRO A 20 6.43 -15.62 -11.65
CA PRO A 20 6.16 -16.73 -10.73
C PRO A 20 7.08 -16.76 -9.50
N THR A 21 8.20 -16.06 -9.52
CA THR A 21 9.23 -16.17 -8.47
C THR A 21 9.35 -14.95 -7.59
N SER A 22 8.90 -13.80 -8.07
CA SER A 22 8.98 -12.53 -7.37
C SER A 22 7.93 -11.59 -7.93
N HIS A 23 7.42 -10.70 -7.11
CA HIS A 23 6.69 -9.58 -7.66
C HIS A 23 7.66 -8.70 -8.41
N PHE A 24 7.41 -8.51 -9.66
CA PHE A 24 8.18 -7.81 -10.69
C PHE A 24 9.49 -7.17 -10.16
N PRO A 25 10.59 -7.13 -10.90
CA PRO A 25 11.79 -6.50 -10.41
C PRO A 25 11.53 -5.02 -10.16
N LEU A 26 11.38 -4.64 -8.88
CA LEU A 26 11.31 -3.23 -8.51
C LEU A 26 12.66 -2.59 -8.79
N THR A 27 12.64 -1.50 -9.55
CA THR A 27 13.84 -0.80 -10.03
C THR A 27 13.78 0.68 -9.68
N GLY A 28 14.85 1.39 -10.00
CA GLY A 28 14.95 2.82 -9.78
C GLY A 28 15.51 3.22 -8.42
N HIS A 29 15.69 4.52 -8.26
CA HIS A 29 16.29 5.07 -7.06
C HIS A 29 15.49 4.79 -5.78
N PRO A 30 14.16 4.98 -5.76
CA PRO A 30 13.35 4.68 -4.57
C PRO A 30 13.46 3.22 -4.15
N ALA A 31 13.40 2.28 -5.12
CA ALA A 31 13.53 0.85 -4.82
C ALA A 31 14.87 0.51 -4.17
N ASN A 32 15.96 1.11 -4.66
CA ASN A 32 17.29 0.90 -4.11
C ASN A 32 17.42 1.44 -2.67
N VAL A 33 16.84 2.62 -2.39
CA VAL A 33 16.84 3.22 -1.06
C VAL A 33 16.09 2.35 -0.05
N TRP A 34 14.91 1.85 -0.41
CA TRP A 34 14.13 0.96 0.45
C TRP A 34 14.80 -0.40 0.62
N MET A 35 15.44 -0.94 -0.41
CA MET A 35 16.19 -2.20 -0.33
C MET A 35 17.43 -2.07 0.56
N ASP A 36 18.14 -0.94 0.51
CA ASP A 36 19.25 -0.66 1.41
C ASP A 36 18.77 -0.59 2.87
N ALA A 37 17.64 0.08 3.12
CA ALA A 37 17.05 0.17 4.44
C ALA A 37 16.67 -1.20 5.00
N TRP A 38 16.08 -2.07 4.20
CA TRP A 38 15.75 -3.44 4.59
C TRP A 38 16.99 -4.28 4.88
N SER A 39 18.03 -4.16 4.02
CA SER A 39 19.29 -4.91 4.14
C SER A 39 20.14 -4.43 5.32
N ASN A 40 20.07 -3.14 5.65
CA ASN A 40 20.88 -2.49 6.69
C ASN A 40 20.01 -1.80 7.76
N PRO A 41 19.10 -2.52 8.43
CA PRO A 41 18.11 -1.89 9.33
C PRO A 41 18.74 -1.16 10.52
N GLY A 42 19.99 -1.47 10.88
CA GLY A 42 20.72 -0.77 11.94
C GLY A 42 20.92 0.72 11.67
N SER A 43 21.10 1.10 10.39
CA SER A 43 21.20 2.51 9.97
C SER A 43 19.86 3.24 10.04
N PHE A 44 18.76 2.50 10.11
CA PHE A 44 17.38 3.00 10.11
C PHE A 44 16.66 2.64 11.42
N SER A 45 17.37 2.31 12.48
CA SER A 45 16.80 1.87 13.76
C SER A 45 15.81 2.87 14.36
N GLN A 46 15.99 4.16 14.11
CA GLN A 46 15.07 5.21 14.56
C GLN A 46 13.71 5.17 13.84
N ASN A 47 13.63 4.47 12.71
CA ASN A 47 12.43 4.34 11.89
C ASN A 47 11.66 3.05 12.23
N LEU A 48 12.27 2.14 12.97
CA LEU A 48 11.66 0.91 13.44
C LEU A 48 11.03 1.13 14.81
N LEU A 49 9.81 0.69 14.99
CA LEU A 49 9.12 0.71 16.27
C LEU A 49 9.36 -0.60 17.03
N THR A 50 9.43 -1.70 16.27
CA THR A 50 9.78 -3.03 16.76
C THR A 50 10.72 -3.72 15.78
N PRO A 51 11.48 -4.76 16.20
CA PRO A 51 12.32 -5.52 15.26
C PRO A 51 11.53 -6.18 14.12
N GLU A 52 10.28 -6.54 14.37
CA GLU A 52 9.37 -7.16 13.41
C GLU A 52 8.97 -6.20 12.28
N ASP A 53 9.12 -4.89 12.50
CA ASP A 53 8.83 -3.87 11.48
C ASP A 53 9.87 -3.84 10.33
N ARG A 54 10.96 -4.62 10.43
CA ARG A 54 12.00 -4.67 9.39
C ARG A 54 11.43 -5.03 8.02
N ASP A 55 10.55 -6.03 7.96
CA ASP A 55 9.98 -6.48 6.70
C ASP A 55 9.11 -5.42 6.01
N GLN A 56 8.62 -4.46 6.78
CA GLN A 56 7.91 -3.29 6.24
C GLN A 56 8.84 -2.30 5.52
N LEU A 57 10.16 -2.42 5.65
CA LEU A 57 11.13 -1.65 4.86
C LEU A 57 11.40 -2.26 3.50
N HIS A 58 10.98 -3.51 3.25
CA HIS A 58 11.20 -4.14 1.96
C HIS A 58 10.41 -3.39 0.86
N PRO A 59 11.03 -3.06 -0.30
CA PRO A 59 10.35 -2.27 -1.33
C PRO A 59 9.05 -2.88 -1.84
N VAL A 60 8.91 -4.20 -1.88
CA VAL A 60 7.64 -4.87 -2.24
C VAL A 60 6.55 -4.56 -1.23
N PHE A 61 6.85 -4.50 0.08
CA PHE A 61 5.88 -4.08 1.08
C PHE A 61 5.46 -2.62 0.86
N VAL A 62 6.41 -1.72 0.70
CA VAL A 62 6.15 -0.28 0.49
C VAL A 62 5.31 -0.04 -0.76
N TRP A 63 5.58 -0.78 -1.83
CA TRP A 63 4.84 -0.71 -3.08
C TRP A 63 3.37 -1.13 -2.88
N TRP A 64 3.13 -2.32 -2.28
CA TRP A 64 1.77 -2.81 -2.00
C TRP A 64 1.02 -1.89 -1.04
N HIS A 65 1.70 -1.41 -0.01
CA HIS A 65 1.11 -0.50 0.97
C HIS A 65 0.72 0.84 0.33
N THR A 66 1.58 1.41 -0.51
CA THR A 66 1.27 2.66 -1.21
C THR A 66 0.11 2.49 -2.19
N ILE A 67 0.09 1.40 -2.96
CA ILE A 67 -1.03 1.11 -3.87
C ILE A 67 -2.33 0.88 -3.09
N SER A 68 -2.29 0.18 -1.96
CA SER A 68 -3.49 -0.05 -1.15
C SER A 68 -4.15 1.27 -0.72
N HIS A 69 -3.37 2.25 -0.30
CA HIS A 69 -3.89 3.58 0.06
C HIS A 69 -4.53 4.30 -1.13
N ARG A 70 -3.92 4.20 -2.31
CA ARG A 70 -4.50 4.76 -3.53
C ARG A 70 -5.82 4.07 -3.90
N LEU A 71 -5.87 2.74 -3.75
CA LEU A 71 -7.06 1.94 -4.00
C LEU A 71 -8.18 2.22 -2.99
N ILE A 72 -7.88 2.41 -1.69
CA ILE A 72 -8.86 2.82 -0.69
C ILE A 72 -9.56 4.11 -1.12
N ASN A 73 -8.79 5.10 -1.55
CA ASN A 73 -9.34 6.37 -2.01
C ASN A 73 -10.20 6.20 -3.27
N ALA A 74 -9.74 5.41 -4.25
CA ALA A 74 -10.50 5.15 -5.48
C ALA A 74 -11.77 4.35 -5.21
N LEU A 75 -11.71 3.30 -4.39
CA LEU A 75 -12.87 2.49 -4.02
C LEU A 75 -13.94 3.30 -3.29
N SER A 76 -13.55 4.23 -2.44
CA SER A 76 -14.51 5.03 -1.67
C SER A 76 -15.43 5.88 -2.55
N VAL A 77 -15.02 6.19 -3.78
CA VAL A 77 -15.84 6.97 -4.72
C VAL A 77 -17.02 6.16 -5.25
N ASP A 78 -16.79 4.88 -5.58
CA ASP A 78 -17.76 4.08 -6.34
C ASP A 78 -18.44 2.97 -5.50
N SER A 79 -17.87 2.61 -4.34
CA SER A 79 -18.38 1.48 -3.53
C SER A 79 -19.51 1.84 -2.57
N GLY A 80 -19.77 3.14 -2.34
CA GLY A 80 -20.70 3.60 -1.31
C GLY A 80 -20.15 3.56 0.12
N TYR A 81 -18.89 3.18 0.30
CA TYR A 81 -18.20 3.25 1.59
C TYR A 81 -17.39 4.53 1.73
N SER A 82 -17.33 5.07 2.94
CA SER A 82 -16.35 6.11 3.23
C SER A 82 -14.95 5.50 3.26
N SER A 83 -13.92 6.28 2.88
CA SER A 83 -12.53 5.80 2.94
C SER A 83 -12.11 5.37 4.35
N ALA A 84 -12.72 5.92 5.39
CA ALA A 84 -12.47 5.53 6.78
C ALA A 84 -13.14 4.20 7.19
N ALA A 85 -14.07 3.69 6.38
CA ALA A 85 -14.72 2.39 6.62
C ALA A 85 -13.97 1.24 5.92
N VAL A 86 -13.19 1.53 4.89
CA VAL A 86 -12.35 0.55 4.19
C VAL A 86 -11.03 0.42 4.92
N ARG A 87 -10.59 -0.81 5.12
CA ARG A 87 -9.32 -1.16 5.77
C ARG A 87 -8.45 -1.94 4.82
N GLU A 88 -7.15 -1.87 5.04
CA GLU A 88 -6.17 -2.67 4.34
C GLU A 88 -5.54 -3.72 5.25
N ARG A 89 -5.03 -4.76 4.62
CA ARG A 89 -4.03 -5.66 5.18
C ARG A 89 -3.05 -6.07 4.09
N VAL A 90 -1.81 -5.66 4.26
CA VAL A 90 -0.71 -5.98 3.34
C VAL A 90 -0.10 -7.31 3.75
N TYR A 91 0.09 -8.20 2.78
CA TYR A 91 0.76 -9.47 2.94
C TYR A 91 2.03 -9.47 2.11
N VAL A 92 3.16 -9.75 2.72
CA VAL A 92 4.44 -9.91 2.02
C VAL A 92 5.17 -11.12 2.60
N ARG A 93 5.71 -11.92 1.72
CA ARG A 93 6.59 -13.03 2.05
C ARG A 93 7.94 -12.82 1.38
N ILE A 94 8.98 -12.65 2.17
CA ILE A 94 10.34 -12.38 1.73
C ILE A 94 11.18 -13.64 1.86
N ASP A 95 11.98 -13.94 0.83
CA ASP A 95 13.07 -14.90 0.91
C ASP A 95 14.35 -14.14 1.34
N GLU A 96 14.75 -14.35 2.57
CA GLU A 96 15.89 -13.65 3.17
C GLU A 96 17.23 -13.92 2.47
N ASN A 97 17.36 -15.06 1.78
CA ASN A 97 18.61 -15.40 1.10
C ASN A 97 18.76 -14.68 -0.24
N SER A 98 17.66 -14.51 -0.96
CA SER A 98 17.66 -13.88 -2.29
C SER A 98 17.20 -12.43 -2.27
N GLY A 99 16.51 -11.99 -1.20
CA GLY A 99 15.84 -10.69 -1.16
C GLY A 99 14.63 -10.60 -2.09
N GLN A 100 14.18 -11.72 -2.65
CA GLN A 100 12.95 -11.76 -3.45
C GLN A 100 11.73 -11.77 -2.55
N ALA A 101 10.65 -11.15 -3.00
CA ALA A 101 9.41 -11.10 -2.24
C ALA A 101 8.19 -11.29 -3.13
N LEU A 102 7.17 -11.89 -2.53
CA LEU A 102 5.81 -11.96 -3.05
C LEU A 102 4.90 -11.18 -2.12
N GLY A 103 3.91 -10.51 -2.63
CA GLY A 103 2.97 -9.75 -1.82
C GLY A 103 1.59 -9.68 -2.44
N GLY A 104 0.67 -9.14 -1.67
CA GLY A 104 -0.70 -8.86 -2.06
C GLY A 104 -1.37 -8.03 -0.99
N VAL A 105 -2.56 -7.53 -1.27
CA VAL A 105 -3.33 -6.74 -0.33
C VAL A 105 -4.77 -7.19 -0.25
N LEU A 106 -5.29 -7.27 0.97
CA LEU A 106 -6.72 -7.39 1.24
C LEU A 106 -7.27 -6.00 1.59
N LEU A 107 -8.21 -5.52 0.79
CA LEU A 107 -9.02 -4.36 1.11
C LEU A 107 -10.38 -4.86 1.60
N TYR A 108 -10.82 -4.43 2.78
CA TYR A 108 -12.03 -4.99 3.40
C TYR A 108 -12.75 -3.97 4.26
N THR A 109 -14.03 -4.23 4.51
CA THR A 109 -14.83 -3.50 5.48
C THR A 109 -15.68 -4.47 6.30
N THR A 110 -15.94 -4.10 7.54
CA THR A 110 -16.91 -4.75 8.42
C THR A 110 -18.09 -3.83 8.76
N GLN A 111 -18.16 -2.68 8.10
CA GLN A 111 -19.23 -1.70 8.29
C GLN A 111 -20.14 -1.72 7.06
N PRO A 112 -21.48 -1.66 7.24
CA PRO A 112 -22.39 -1.48 6.13
C PRO A 112 -22.10 -0.18 5.37
N GLY A 113 -22.36 -0.18 4.06
CA GLY A 113 -22.31 1.02 3.23
C GLY A 113 -23.36 2.06 3.62
N GLY A 114 -23.39 3.17 2.88
CA GLY A 114 -24.31 4.27 3.11
C GLY A 114 -25.80 3.88 3.01
N ASP A 115 -26.12 2.81 2.30
CA ASP A 115 -27.45 2.21 2.19
C ASP A 115 -27.76 1.17 3.29
N GLY A 116 -26.82 0.93 4.21
CA GLY A 116 -26.97 -0.03 5.31
C GLY A 116 -26.70 -1.48 4.92
N THR A 117 -26.19 -1.75 3.70
CA THR A 117 -25.90 -3.10 3.20
C THR A 117 -24.40 -3.31 2.97
N LEU A 118 -24.00 -4.59 2.87
CA LEU A 118 -22.69 -5.02 2.34
C LEU A 118 -22.87 -5.39 0.85
N GLY A 119 -21.79 -5.38 0.09
CA GLY A 119 -21.77 -5.79 -1.33
C GLY A 119 -21.24 -4.72 -2.29
N GLY A 120 -21.13 -3.47 -1.85
CA GLY A 120 -20.68 -2.36 -2.70
C GLY A 120 -19.25 -2.52 -3.20
N MET A 121 -18.36 -3.06 -2.37
CA MET A 121 -16.95 -3.27 -2.76
C MET A 121 -16.81 -4.47 -3.72
N VAL A 122 -17.42 -5.61 -3.37
CA VAL A 122 -17.36 -6.82 -4.20
C VAL A 122 -18.02 -6.62 -5.56
N ALA A 123 -19.04 -5.76 -5.65
CA ALA A 123 -19.69 -5.41 -6.92
C ALA A 123 -18.74 -4.72 -7.93
N LEU A 124 -17.65 -4.11 -7.45
CA LEU A 124 -16.64 -3.48 -8.30
C LEU A 124 -15.59 -4.47 -8.83
N ALA A 125 -15.50 -5.68 -8.27
CA ALA A 125 -14.49 -6.65 -8.68
C ALA A 125 -14.48 -6.97 -10.18
N PRO A 126 -15.63 -7.13 -10.88
CA PRO A 126 -15.63 -7.38 -12.33
C PRO A 126 -15.11 -6.22 -13.19
N ALA A 127 -15.01 -5.02 -12.63
CA ALA A 127 -14.54 -3.81 -13.29
C ALA A 127 -13.36 -3.18 -12.54
N PHE A 128 -12.55 -4.01 -11.88
CA PHE A 128 -11.45 -3.58 -11.03
C PHE A 128 -10.38 -2.79 -11.78
N ASP A 129 -10.20 -3.05 -13.08
CA ASP A 129 -9.37 -2.27 -13.98
C ASP A 129 -9.68 -0.76 -13.94
N ARG A 130 -10.95 -0.39 -13.82
CA ARG A 130 -11.36 1.02 -13.69
C ARG A 130 -10.95 1.61 -12.35
N VAL A 131 -11.07 0.83 -11.28
CA VAL A 131 -10.64 1.25 -9.93
C VAL A 131 -9.13 1.45 -9.91
N LEU A 132 -8.37 0.50 -10.46
CA LEU A 132 -6.92 0.58 -10.56
C LEU A 132 -6.48 1.80 -11.39
N ASN A 133 -7.06 1.99 -12.57
CA ASN A 133 -6.78 3.17 -13.40
C ASN A 133 -7.11 4.48 -12.68
N SER A 134 -8.21 4.53 -11.92
CA SER A 134 -8.54 5.71 -11.10
C SER A 134 -7.52 5.96 -10.01
N ALA A 135 -7.05 4.91 -9.33
CA ALA A 135 -6.05 4.97 -8.28
C ALA A 135 -4.70 5.49 -8.78
N LEU A 136 -4.31 5.09 -10.01
CA LEU A 136 -3.00 5.41 -10.57
C LEU A 136 -2.96 6.69 -11.40
N ARG A 137 -4.11 7.18 -11.89
CA ARG A 137 -4.19 8.32 -12.84
C ARG A 137 -3.49 9.59 -12.38
N THR A 138 -3.35 9.80 -11.08
CA THR A 138 -2.72 10.99 -10.48
C THR A 138 -1.56 10.62 -9.57
N ILE A 139 -0.91 9.49 -9.82
CA ILE A 139 0.22 9.03 -8.99
C ILE A 139 1.44 9.94 -9.17
N ASP A 140 1.58 10.54 -10.34
CA ASP A 140 2.66 11.44 -10.73
C ASP A 140 2.50 12.87 -10.18
N ALA A 141 1.36 13.22 -9.56
CA ALA A 141 1.06 14.56 -9.13
C ALA A 141 0.54 14.63 -7.68
N CYS A 142 0.96 15.66 -6.97
CA CYS A 142 0.48 15.99 -5.65
C CYS A 142 0.35 17.52 -5.52
N SER A 143 -0.69 18.00 -4.84
CA SER A 143 -0.84 19.45 -4.60
C SER A 143 0.27 20.06 -3.75
N ASN A 144 1.08 19.23 -3.08
CA ASN A 144 2.25 19.65 -2.31
C ASN A 144 3.58 19.53 -3.09
N ASP A 145 3.52 19.22 -4.39
CA ASP A 145 4.73 19.21 -5.21
C ASP A 145 5.27 20.65 -5.42
N PRO A 146 6.60 20.83 -5.54
CA PRO A 146 7.62 19.77 -5.61
C PRO A 146 8.02 19.16 -4.27
N LEU A 147 7.66 19.75 -3.13
CA LEU A 147 8.14 19.32 -1.80
C LEU A 147 7.82 17.85 -1.52
N CYS A 148 6.61 17.39 -1.85
CA CYS A 148 6.23 16.00 -1.64
C CYS A 148 6.94 15.06 -2.63
N GLY A 149 7.04 15.45 -3.90
CA GLY A 149 7.66 14.63 -4.95
C GLY A 149 9.17 14.46 -4.82
N GLU A 150 9.84 15.45 -4.22
CA GLU A 150 11.28 15.44 -3.96
C GLU A 150 11.64 14.74 -2.64
N GLU A 151 10.63 14.37 -1.82
CA GLU A 151 10.87 13.70 -0.55
C GLU A 151 11.41 12.27 -0.78
N GLN A 152 12.47 11.94 -0.08
CA GLN A 152 13.09 10.61 -0.15
C GLN A 152 13.12 9.98 1.25
N PHE A 153 12.90 8.67 1.30
CA PHE A 153 13.06 7.91 2.52
C PHE A 153 14.51 7.97 3.00
N GLY A 154 14.71 7.97 4.31
CA GLY A 154 16.03 8.05 4.93
C GLY A 154 15.97 7.98 6.45
N ALA A 155 17.12 8.04 7.09
CA ALA A 155 17.21 7.99 8.54
C ALA A 155 16.36 9.09 9.21
N GLY A 156 15.52 8.69 10.15
CA GLY A 156 14.61 9.60 10.87
C GLY A 156 13.32 9.94 10.12
N LYS A 157 13.11 9.40 8.90
CA LYS A 157 11.88 9.58 8.12
C LYS A 157 11.05 8.29 8.12
N TYR A 158 9.73 8.44 8.05
CA TYR A 158 8.80 7.30 8.03
C TYR A 158 8.34 6.95 6.63
N ASN A 159 8.38 7.90 5.70
CA ASN A 159 7.91 7.79 4.32
C ASN A 159 8.95 8.31 3.33
N GLY A 160 8.84 7.91 2.08
CA GLY A 160 9.36 8.63 0.94
C GLY A 160 8.36 9.69 0.47
N ALA A 161 8.14 9.80 -0.83
CA ALA A 161 7.18 10.76 -1.40
C ALA A 161 5.73 10.40 -1.05
N ALA A 162 5.26 10.80 0.12
CA ALA A 162 3.91 10.57 0.60
C ALA A 162 3.46 11.65 1.58
N CYS A 163 2.26 12.19 1.37
CA CYS A 163 1.64 13.13 2.30
C CYS A 163 0.11 12.97 2.31
N TYR A 164 -0.57 13.70 3.19
CA TYR A 164 -2.03 13.61 3.32
C TYR A 164 -2.78 14.01 2.04
N ALA A 165 -2.16 14.80 1.17
CA ALA A 165 -2.79 15.23 -0.08
C ALA A 165 -2.72 14.14 -1.18
N CYS A 166 -1.84 13.15 -1.07
CA CYS A 166 -1.67 12.14 -2.12
C CYS A 166 -1.81 10.69 -1.64
N SER A 167 -1.30 10.32 -0.48
CA SER A 167 -1.14 8.92 -0.12
C SER A 167 -1.64 8.53 1.27
N LEU A 168 -1.75 9.46 2.23
CA LEU A 168 -2.23 9.12 3.56
C LEU A 168 -3.74 8.88 3.55
N VAL A 169 -4.17 7.90 4.34
CA VAL A 169 -5.59 7.58 4.58
C VAL A 169 -5.94 7.78 6.07
N SER A 170 -7.21 7.57 6.43
CA SER A 170 -7.63 7.56 7.83
C SER A 170 -6.80 6.55 8.63
N GLU A 171 -6.40 6.89 9.86
CA GLU A 171 -5.64 5.99 10.73
C GLU A 171 -6.39 4.68 11.04
N THR A 172 -7.72 4.69 10.99
CA THR A 172 -8.54 3.49 11.15
C THR A 172 -8.47 2.55 9.96
N SER A 173 -8.00 3.03 8.81
CA SER A 173 -7.91 2.29 7.55
C SER A 173 -6.55 1.64 7.34
N CYS A 174 -5.50 2.16 7.99
CA CYS A 174 -4.12 1.68 7.83
C CYS A 174 -3.63 0.95 9.08
N GLU A 175 -3.18 -0.30 8.94
CA GLU A 175 -2.58 -1.07 10.05
C GLU A 175 -1.16 -0.59 10.40
N HIS A 176 -0.51 0.21 9.52
CA HIS A 176 0.89 0.62 9.62
C HIS A 176 1.05 2.12 9.91
N ARG A 177 0.02 2.78 10.45
CA ARG A 177 0.06 4.19 10.93
C ARG A 177 0.46 5.19 9.84
N ASN A 178 0.09 4.95 8.59
CA ASN A 178 0.50 5.78 7.44
C ASN A 178 2.04 5.91 7.27
N MET A 179 2.80 4.91 7.70
CA MET A 179 4.26 4.83 7.54
C MET A 179 4.63 3.82 6.46
N ARG A 180 5.80 3.97 5.84
CA ARG A 180 6.28 3.08 4.75
C ARG A 180 5.47 3.26 3.46
N LEU A 181 5.29 4.52 3.08
CA LEU A 181 4.59 4.92 1.86
C LEU A 181 5.56 5.67 0.94
N ASP A 182 5.50 5.42 -0.35
CA ASP A 182 6.31 6.11 -1.35
C ASP A 182 5.67 6.05 -2.74
N ARG A 183 5.06 7.15 -3.19
CA ARG A 183 4.45 7.19 -4.52
C ARG A 183 5.45 7.14 -5.66
N ASN A 184 6.69 7.61 -5.44
CA ASN A 184 7.73 7.54 -6.47
C ASN A 184 8.15 6.10 -6.73
N LEU A 185 8.16 5.25 -5.70
CA LEU A 185 8.39 3.82 -5.88
C LEU A 185 7.33 3.18 -6.77
N VAL A 186 6.06 3.54 -6.59
CA VAL A 186 4.98 3.04 -7.43
C VAL A 186 5.05 3.64 -8.83
N LEU A 187 5.32 4.93 -8.96
CA LEU A 187 5.42 5.62 -10.26
C LEU A 187 6.51 5.03 -11.15
N GLU A 188 7.68 4.71 -10.59
CA GLU A 188 8.77 4.08 -11.33
C GLU A 188 8.53 2.59 -11.61
N ASN A 189 7.55 1.97 -10.96
CA ASN A 189 7.23 0.54 -11.03
C ASN A 189 5.71 0.32 -11.15
N LEU A 190 5.08 0.95 -12.14
CA LEU A 190 3.64 0.76 -12.41
C LEU A 190 3.35 -0.69 -12.77
N PRO A 191 2.20 -1.25 -12.32
CA PRO A 191 1.79 -2.62 -12.61
C PRO A 191 1.39 -2.83 -14.06
#